data_57795af6da0ea067c17c3b351f66aa59
#
_entry.id   57795af6da0ea067c17c3b351f66aa59
#
_cell.length_a   1.000
_cell.length_b   1.000
_cell.length_c   1.000
_cell.angle_alpha   90.00
_cell.angle_beta   90.00
_cell.angle_gamma   90.00
#
_symmetry.space_group_name_H-M   'P 1'
#
loop_
_entity.id
_entity.type
_entity.pdbx_description
1 polymer ?
#
loop_
_entity_poly.entity_id
_entity_poly.type
_entity_poly.pdbx_seq_one_letter_code
_entity_poly.pdbx_strand_id
1 'polypeptide(L)'
;GGQISSGTLAAGDAGQVRVSASQLDLSGSPDTVTGVFASSFDANAGAAGSVQVEAQQLAIRQGARISTASLSDFQGAGHVNVRANSIVLDGGGVATGIESLAYGLLGNAGQVDIAARDQFVVRDGGSVISTALGFGSAGAITVKTASLAIDGQGARETYTGIGGDAFGAGAGGAVTIDATRIALREGGQISSATFSAADAGSVRITADVLSVDGGNNTEVSSGISADSGGAGR
;
A
#
# COMPACT_ATOMS: atom_id res chain seq x y z
N GLY A 1 -6.61 -12.69 16.08
CA GLY A 1 -5.52 -11.89 15.51
C GLY A 1 -4.76 -11.12 16.59
N GLY A 2 -3.48 -10.89 16.36
CA GLY A 2 -2.63 -10.08 17.21
C GLY A 2 -2.50 -8.66 16.66
N GLN A 3 -2.62 -7.63 17.50
CA GLN A 3 -2.57 -6.25 17.06
C GLN A 3 -1.63 -5.41 17.94
N ILE A 4 -0.90 -4.50 17.29
CA ILE A 4 -0.23 -3.36 17.95
C ILE A 4 -0.92 -2.12 17.36
N SER A 5 -1.66 -1.37 18.16
CA SER A 5 -2.49 -0.32 17.59
C SER A 5 -2.58 0.94 18.45
N SER A 6 -2.81 2.06 17.75
CA SER A 6 -3.30 3.31 18.30
C SER A 6 -4.55 3.73 17.51
N GLY A 7 -5.55 4.27 18.18
CA GLY A 7 -6.77 4.66 17.50
C GLY A 7 -7.51 5.79 18.20
N THR A 8 -8.38 6.47 17.43
CA THR A 8 -9.28 7.49 17.97
C THR A 8 -10.72 7.22 17.54
N LEU A 9 -11.65 7.49 18.45
CA LEU A 9 -13.11 7.42 18.25
C LEU A 9 -13.78 8.78 18.47
N ALA A 10 -12.99 9.83 18.72
CA ALA A 10 -13.45 11.17 19.04
C ALA A 10 -12.59 12.23 18.31
N ALA A 11 -12.89 13.51 18.53
CA ALA A 11 -12.26 14.63 17.82
C ALA A 11 -10.72 14.76 17.98
N GLY A 12 -10.11 14.05 18.94
CA GLY A 12 -8.66 14.02 19.07
C GLY A 12 -8.02 13.08 18.05
N ASP A 13 -6.78 13.36 17.62
CA ASP A 13 -6.04 12.54 16.66
C ASP A 13 -5.56 11.21 17.29
N ALA A 14 -5.42 10.18 16.45
CA ALA A 14 -4.74 8.96 16.85
C ALA A 14 -3.23 9.18 17.02
N GLY A 15 -2.59 8.37 17.88
CA GLY A 15 -1.17 8.48 18.17
C GLY A 15 -0.27 7.77 17.17
N GLN A 16 1.04 7.90 17.37
CA GLN A 16 2.05 7.19 16.60
C GLN A 16 2.28 5.79 17.16
N VAL A 17 2.37 4.80 16.26
CA VAL A 17 2.85 3.45 16.58
C VAL A 17 4.25 3.27 16.00
N ARG A 18 5.19 2.89 16.86
CA ARG A 18 6.57 2.57 16.46
C ARG A 18 6.92 1.16 16.87
N VAL A 19 7.41 0.37 15.92
CA VAL A 19 7.90 -1.00 16.13
C VAL A 19 9.34 -1.10 15.68
N SER A 20 10.21 -1.63 16.53
CA SER A 20 11.61 -1.93 16.19
C SER A 20 11.93 -3.35 16.61
N ALA A 21 12.42 -4.17 15.67
CA ALA A 21 12.72 -5.58 15.91
C ALA A 21 13.83 -6.07 14.95
N SER A 22 14.58 -7.08 15.35
CA SER A 22 15.47 -7.75 14.38
C SER A 22 14.65 -8.54 13.35
N GLN A 23 13.60 -9.20 13.80
CA GLN A 23 12.66 -9.94 12.95
C GLN A 23 11.24 -9.60 13.37
N LEU A 24 10.42 -9.21 12.37
CA LEU A 24 8.99 -8.97 12.56
C LEU A 24 8.22 -9.85 11.57
N ASP A 25 7.50 -10.81 12.12
CA ASP A 25 6.60 -11.69 11.39
C ASP A 25 5.15 -11.37 11.76
N LEU A 26 4.37 -10.93 10.78
CA LEU A 26 2.93 -10.71 10.90
C LEU A 26 2.23 -11.75 10.03
N SER A 27 1.50 -12.66 10.64
CA SER A 27 0.70 -13.67 9.94
C SER A 27 -0.74 -13.57 10.40
N GLY A 28 -1.61 -13.30 9.45
CA GLY A 28 -3.04 -13.16 9.68
C GLY A 28 -3.83 -14.40 9.27
N SER A 29 -5.11 -14.19 9.12
CA SER A 29 -6.05 -15.08 8.45
C SER A 29 -7.18 -14.23 7.87
N PRO A 30 -7.98 -14.75 6.92
CA PRO A 30 -9.10 -14.00 6.35
C PRO A 30 -10.10 -13.48 7.39
N ASP A 31 -10.26 -14.20 8.49
CA ASP A 31 -11.30 -13.95 9.50
C ASP A 31 -10.80 -13.12 10.70
N THR A 32 -9.52 -12.77 10.75
CA THR A 32 -8.96 -12.06 11.91
C THR A 32 -8.10 -10.87 11.51
N VAL A 33 -8.31 -9.75 12.18
CA VAL A 33 -7.45 -8.56 12.01
C VAL A 33 -6.13 -8.78 12.73
N THR A 34 -5.05 -8.83 11.99
CA THR A 34 -3.68 -8.99 12.52
C THR A 34 -2.77 -7.92 11.94
N GLY A 35 -1.98 -7.25 12.77
CA GLY A 35 -1.02 -6.28 12.24
C GLY A 35 -0.65 -5.13 13.16
N VAL A 36 -0.16 -4.06 12.54
CA VAL A 36 0.24 -2.80 13.17
C VAL A 36 -0.61 -1.67 12.61
N PHE A 37 -1.35 -0.97 13.48
CA PHE A 37 -2.38 -0.02 13.05
C PHE A 37 -2.29 1.33 13.77
N ALA A 38 -2.56 2.42 13.02
CA ALA A 38 -2.85 3.73 13.60
C ALA A 38 -4.06 4.32 12.87
N SER A 39 -5.25 4.27 13.48
CA SER A 39 -6.50 4.48 12.74
C SER A 39 -7.46 5.43 13.42
N SER A 40 -8.31 6.06 12.61
CA SER A 40 -9.46 6.84 13.03
C SER A 40 -10.74 6.07 12.69
N PHE A 41 -11.64 5.87 13.68
CA PHE A 41 -12.74 4.92 13.59
C PHE A 41 -14.13 5.54 13.56
N ASP A 42 -14.25 6.86 13.45
CA ASP A 42 -15.54 7.56 13.41
C ASP A 42 -15.51 8.70 12.39
N ALA A 43 -16.67 9.01 11.78
CA ALA A 43 -16.81 10.07 10.78
C ALA A 43 -16.41 11.47 11.28
N ASN A 44 -16.57 11.73 12.58
CA ASN A 44 -16.22 12.99 13.22
C ASN A 44 -14.92 12.90 14.05
N ALA A 45 -14.21 11.80 13.98
CA ALA A 45 -12.96 11.62 14.69
C ALA A 45 -11.85 12.50 14.11
N GLY A 46 -10.78 12.69 14.88
CA GLY A 46 -9.55 13.34 14.43
C GLY A 46 -8.82 12.50 13.37
N ALA A 47 -7.66 12.96 12.96
CA ALA A 47 -6.85 12.30 11.96
C ALA A 47 -6.37 10.92 12.42
N ALA A 48 -6.18 9.99 11.48
CA ALA A 48 -5.45 8.77 11.75
C ALA A 48 -3.99 9.08 12.11
N GLY A 49 -3.41 8.26 12.98
CA GLY A 49 -2.03 8.41 13.41
C GLY A 49 -1.03 7.91 12.38
N SER A 50 0.21 7.78 12.77
CA SER A 50 1.28 7.26 11.91
C SER A 50 1.83 5.94 12.41
N VAL A 51 2.33 5.11 11.47
CA VAL A 51 3.03 3.86 11.76
C VAL A 51 4.46 3.93 11.28
N GLN A 52 5.41 3.60 12.15
CA GLN A 52 6.82 3.44 11.80
C GLN A 52 7.29 2.04 12.20
N VAL A 53 7.86 1.32 11.25
CA VAL A 53 8.42 -0.02 11.45
C VAL A 53 9.87 -0.04 11.01
N GLU A 54 10.73 -0.54 11.89
CA GLU A 54 12.15 -0.78 11.60
C GLU A 54 12.48 -2.25 11.94
N ALA A 55 13.00 -2.99 10.96
CA ALA A 55 13.37 -4.39 11.15
C ALA A 55 14.63 -4.77 10.36
N GLN A 56 15.27 -5.88 10.67
CA GLN A 56 16.23 -6.47 9.74
C GLN A 56 15.47 -7.33 8.71
N GLN A 57 14.51 -8.11 9.18
CA GLN A 57 13.64 -8.92 8.34
C GLN A 57 12.16 -8.62 8.69
N LEU A 58 11.39 -8.30 7.66
CA LEU A 58 9.95 -8.09 7.78
C LEU A 58 9.22 -9.07 6.87
N ALA A 59 8.29 -9.82 7.44
CA ALA A 59 7.38 -10.65 6.68
C ALA A 59 5.93 -10.37 7.09
N ILE A 60 5.07 -10.13 6.10
CA ILE A 60 3.64 -9.90 6.29
C ILE A 60 2.90 -10.91 5.43
N ARG A 61 2.04 -11.72 6.03
CA ARG A 61 1.42 -12.88 5.37
C ARG A 61 -0.06 -13.02 5.68
N GLN A 62 -0.80 -13.62 4.71
CA GLN A 62 -2.13 -14.19 4.93
C GLN A 62 -3.13 -13.24 5.61
N GLY A 63 -3.31 -12.04 5.06
CA GLY A 63 -4.25 -11.05 5.55
C GLY A 63 -3.72 -10.12 6.65
N ALA A 64 -2.48 -10.29 7.10
CA ALA A 64 -1.87 -9.35 8.04
C ALA A 64 -1.53 -8.02 7.36
N ARG A 65 -1.50 -6.92 8.12
CA ARG A 65 -1.30 -5.57 7.57
C ARG A 65 -0.47 -4.66 8.48
N ILE A 66 0.22 -3.73 7.85
CA ILE A 66 0.72 -2.50 8.46
C ILE A 66 -0.11 -1.37 7.85
N SER A 67 -0.95 -0.70 8.65
CA SER A 67 -1.96 0.19 8.10
C SER A 67 -2.17 1.46 8.91
N THR A 68 -2.43 2.55 8.19
CA THR A 68 -3.12 3.71 8.71
C THR A 68 -4.44 3.86 7.97
N ALA A 69 -5.54 3.94 8.71
CA ALA A 69 -6.86 4.05 8.09
C ALA A 69 -7.68 5.16 8.74
N SER A 70 -8.34 5.98 7.94
CA SER A 70 -9.26 7.01 8.42
C SER A 70 -10.68 6.76 7.93
N LEU A 71 -11.61 6.63 8.87
CA LEU A 71 -13.05 6.68 8.63
C LEU A 71 -13.61 8.10 8.79
N SER A 72 -12.78 9.06 9.20
CA SER A 72 -13.20 10.46 9.36
C SER A 72 -13.56 11.09 8.03
N ASP A 73 -14.71 11.76 7.98
CA ASP A 73 -15.19 12.44 6.78
C ASP A 73 -14.33 13.65 6.38
N PHE A 74 -13.61 14.23 7.32
CA PHE A 74 -12.85 15.47 7.13
C PHE A 74 -11.35 15.32 7.26
N GLN A 75 -10.89 14.25 7.93
CA GLN A 75 -9.49 14.03 8.22
C GLN A 75 -8.92 12.88 7.41
N GLY A 76 -7.65 13.01 7.02
CA GLY A 76 -6.98 12.01 6.22
C GLY A 76 -6.44 10.82 6.99
N ALA A 77 -6.00 9.81 6.25
CA ALA A 77 -5.19 8.73 6.76
C ALA A 77 -3.76 9.22 7.06
N GLY A 78 -3.07 8.49 7.94
CA GLY A 78 -1.73 8.86 8.37
C GLY A 78 -0.62 8.30 7.49
N HIS A 79 0.62 8.60 7.86
CA HIS A 79 1.80 8.11 7.16
C HIS A 79 2.23 6.73 7.64
N VAL A 80 2.68 5.90 6.70
CA VAL A 80 3.34 4.62 6.98
C VAL A 80 4.79 4.69 6.53
N ASN A 81 5.73 4.41 7.44
CA ASN A 81 7.14 4.36 7.13
C ASN A 81 7.71 3.00 7.54
N VAL A 82 8.28 2.27 6.59
CA VAL A 82 8.84 0.93 6.82
C VAL A 82 10.28 0.88 6.33
N ARG A 83 11.18 0.47 7.21
CA ARG A 83 12.59 0.25 6.90
C ARG A 83 13.01 -1.15 7.32
N ALA A 84 13.62 -1.90 6.39
CA ALA A 84 14.17 -3.21 6.68
C ALA A 84 15.37 -3.54 5.75
N ASN A 85 16.10 -4.62 6.05
CA ASN A 85 17.03 -5.16 5.08
C ASN A 85 16.28 -5.97 4.02
N SER A 86 15.33 -6.80 4.44
CA SER A 86 14.45 -7.53 3.52
C SER A 86 12.99 -7.42 3.91
N ILE A 87 12.11 -7.32 2.92
CA ILE A 87 10.66 -7.24 3.09
C ILE A 87 10.00 -8.28 2.20
N VAL A 88 9.07 -9.05 2.76
CA VAL A 88 8.22 -9.99 2.03
C VAL A 88 6.75 -9.73 2.37
N LEU A 89 5.95 -9.44 1.35
CA LEU A 89 4.49 -9.41 1.42
C LEU A 89 3.97 -10.62 0.64
N ASP A 90 3.32 -11.54 1.33
CA ASP A 90 2.85 -12.80 0.74
C ASP A 90 1.39 -13.05 1.18
N GLY A 91 0.47 -12.80 0.27
CA GLY A 91 -0.94 -12.93 0.57
C GLY A 91 -1.43 -14.37 0.68
N GLY A 92 -0.85 -15.29 -0.08
CA GLY A 92 -1.44 -16.63 -0.22
C GLY A 92 -2.85 -16.57 -0.77
N GLY A 93 -3.12 -15.67 -1.74
CA GLY A 93 -4.45 -15.41 -2.30
C GLY A 93 -5.31 -14.43 -1.47
N VAL A 94 -4.80 -13.89 -0.36
CA VAL A 94 -5.55 -12.96 0.51
C VAL A 94 -4.89 -11.59 0.51
N ALA A 95 -5.69 -10.52 0.45
CA ALA A 95 -5.20 -9.14 0.49
C ALA A 95 -4.37 -8.88 1.77
N THR A 96 -3.09 -8.60 1.58
CA THR A 96 -2.06 -8.54 2.61
C THR A 96 -1.12 -7.39 2.31
N GLY A 97 -0.74 -6.57 3.27
CA GLY A 97 0.20 -5.55 2.87
C GLY A 97 0.49 -4.38 3.79
N ILE A 98 0.99 -3.32 3.14
CA ILE A 98 1.32 -2.04 3.76
C ILE A 98 0.42 -0.99 3.12
N GLU A 99 -0.36 -0.26 3.93
CA GLU A 99 -1.42 0.57 3.37
C GLU A 99 -1.68 1.87 4.14
N SER A 100 -2.11 2.89 3.40
CA SER A 100 -2.74 4.08 3.95
C SER A 100 -4.09 4.30 3.24
N LEU A 101 -5.19 4.25 4.01
CA LEU A 101 -6.54 4.21 3.46
C LEU A 101 -7.39 5.35 4.03
N ALA A 102 -7.97 6.19 3.14
CA ALA A 102 -8.96 7.18 3.50
C ALA A 102 -10.35 6.71 3.02
N TYR A 103 -11.19 6.33 3.95
CA TYR A 103 -12.58 5.90 3.70
C TYR A 103 -13.57 7.03 3.78
N GLY A 104 -13.23 8.13 4.47
CA GLY A 104 -14.09 9.27 4.67
C GLY A 104 -14.30 10.12 3.44
N LEU A 105 -15.22 11.09 3.55
CA LEU A 105 -15.72 11.84 2.39
C LEU A 105 -14.67 12.75 1.76
N LEU A 106 -13.89 13.49 2.56
CA LEU A 106 -12.95 14.53 2.10
C LEU A 106 -11.49 14.22 2.45
N GLY A 107 -11.23 13.18 3.27
CA GLY A 107 -9.90 12.84 3.73
C GLY A 107 -9.00 12.30 2.62
N ASN A 108 -7.76 12.79 2.55
CA ASN A 108 -6.74 12.23 1.65
C ASN A 108 -6.12 10.97 2.27
N ALA A 109 -5.67 10.05 1.44
CA ALA A 109 -4.78 8.99 1.90
C ALA A 109 -3.40 9.56 2.26
N GLY A 110 -2.70 8.89 3.17
CA GLY A 110 -1.38 9.31 3.61
C GLY A 110 -0.25 8.75 2.75
N GLN A 111 0.94 9.21 3.00
CA GLN A 111 2.14 8.75 2.31
C GLN A 111 2.60 7.38 2.83
N VAL A 112 3.11 6.55 1.93
CA VAL A 112 3.74 5.26 2.26
C VAL A 112 5.19 5.26 1.79
N ASP A 113 6.14 5.19 2.73
CA ASP A 113 7.57 5.16 2.45
C ASP A 113 8.16 3.82 2.84
N ILE A 114 8.78 3.15 1.88
CA ILE A 114 9.42 1.85 2.06
C ILE A 114 10.88 1.91 1.66
N ALA A 115 11.75 1.48 2.55
CA ALA A 115 13.17 1.27 2.27
C ALA A 115 13.58 -0.16 2.66
N ALA A 116 13.77 -1.01 1.65
CA ALA A 116 14.28 -2.36 1.80
C ALA A 116 15.71 -2.42 1.24
N ARG A 117 16.73 -2.51 2.10
CA ARG A 117 18.12 -2.40 1.64
C ARG A 117 18.48 -3.42 0.57
N ASP A 118 18.11 -4.67 0.78
CA ASP A 118 18.57 -5.78 -0.06
C ASP A 118 17.47 -6.23 -1.04
N GLN A 119 16.27 -6.54 -0.53
CA GLN A 119 15.18 -7.04 -1.35
C GLN A 119 13.80 -6.67 -0.83
N PHE A 120 12.89 -6.47 -1.75
CA PHE A 120 11.46 -6.33 -1.50
C PHE A 120 10.69 -7.28 -2.43
N VAL A 121 9.95 -8.21 -1.85
CA VAL A 121 9.13 -9.18 -2.56
C VAL A 121 7.66 -8.95 -2.23
N VAL A 122 6.84 -8.85 -3.27
CA VAL A 122 5.39 -8.69 -3.19
C VAL A 122 4.76 -9.79 -4.02
N ARG A 123 3.93 -10.65 -3.44
CA ARG A 123 3.37 -11.76 -4.18
C ARG A 123 1.99 -12.20 -3.69
N ASP A 124 1.23 -12.81 -4.62
CA ASP A 124 0.02 -13.58 -4.37
C ASP A 124 -0.99 -12.86 -3.45
N GLY A 125 -1.43 -11.67 -3.83
CA GLY A 125 -2.31 -10.81 -3.02
C GLY A 125 -1.55 -9.87 -2.06
N GLY A 126 -0.22 -9.87 -2.11
CA GLY A 126 0.60 -8.87 -1.42
C GLY A 126 0.47 -7.50 -2.06
N SER A 127 0.41 -6.42 -1.30
CA SER A 127 0.28 -5.08 -1.88
C SER A 127 0.85 -3.96 -1.01
N VAL A 128 1.22 -2.87 -1.69
CA VAL A 128 1.47 -1.56 -1.07
C VAL A 128 0.51 -0.59 -1.68
N ILE A 129 -0.38 -0.02 -0.88
CA ILE A 129 -1.40 0.89 -1.41
C ILE A 129 -1.52 2.17 -0.59
N SER A 130 -1.78 3.26 -1.32
CA SER A 130 -2.27 4.49 -0.73
C SER A 130 -3.54 4.88 -1.48
N THR A 131 -4.70 4.75 -0.82
CA THR A 131 -6.00 4.80 -1.51
C THR A 131 -6.98 5.73 -0.81
N ALA A 132 -7.63 6.59 -1.61
CA ALA A 132 -8.77 7.38 -1.17
C ALA A 132 -10.06 6.88 -1.86
N LEU A 133 -11.11 6.64 -1.06
CA LEU A 133 -12.39 6.13 -1.54
C LEU A 133 -13.44 7.25 -1.73
N GLY A 134 -13.29 8.39 -1.02
CA GLY A 134 -14.14 9.56 -1.13
C GLY A 134 -13.63 10.58 -2.15
N PHE A 135 -13.83 11.87 -1.87
CA PHE A 135 -13.39 12.97 -2.73
C PHE A 135 -11.91 13.35 -2.52
N GLY A 136 -11.26 12.77 -1.51
CA GLY A 136 -9.84 12.98 -1.26
C GLY A 136 -8.95 12.32 -2.30
N SER A 137 -7.70 12.77 -2.38
CA SER A 137 -6.70 12.21 -3.27
C SER A 137 -5.93 11.06 -2.62
N ALA A 138 -5.42 10.15 -3.45
CA ALA A 138 -4.46 9.15 -3.00
C ALA A 138 -3.15 9.82 -2.55
N GLY A 139 -2.44 9.17 -1.63
CA GLY A 139 -1.14 9.64 -1.15
C GLY A 139 0.02 9.15 -2.01
N ALA A 140 1.19 9.74 -1.79
CA ALA A 140 2.39 9.31 -2.47
C ALA A 140 2.93 7.98 -1.91
N ILE A 141 3.51 7.15 -2.80
CA ILE A 141 4.24 5.94 -2.43
C ILE A 141 5.68 6.07 -2.91
N THR A 142 6.62 5.85 -1.99
CA THR A 142 8.05 5.82 -2.32
C THR A 142 8.63 4.47 -1.93
N VAL A 143 9.30 3.81 -2.87
CA VAL A 143 10.01 2.54 -2.63
C VAL A 143 11.46 2.67 -3.04
N LYS A 144 12.37 2.30 -2.12
CA LYS A 144 13.82 2.20 -2.38
C LYS A 144 14.32 0.82 -2.00
N THR A 145 14.98 0.13 -2.95
CA THR A 145 15.52 -1.22 -2.69
C THR A 145 16.61 -1.59 -3.70
N ALA A 146 17.46 -2.55 -3.41
CA ALA A 146 18.34 -3.12 -4.42
C ALA A 146 17.56 -4.02 -5.40
N SER A 147 16.58 -4.79 -4.92
CA SER A 147 15.78 -5.68 -5.77
C SER A 147 14.31 -5.64 -5.40
N LEU A 148 13.44 -5.35 -6.38
CA LEU A 148 11.99 -5.43 -6.28
C LEU A 148 11.48 -6.57 -7.16
N ALA A 149 10.74 -7.50 -6.57
CA ALA A 149 9.99 -8.52 -7.30
C ALA A 149 8.51 -8.43 -6.96
N ILE A 150 7.67 -8.29 -7.98
CA ILE A 150 6.21 -8.31 -7.85
C ILE A 150 5.70 -9.48 -8.71
N ASP A 151 5.10 -10.48 -8.05
CA ASP A 151 4.67 -11.72 -8.68
C ASP A 151 3.21 -12.00 -8.27
N GLY A 152 2.29 -11.81 -9.20
CA GLY A 152 0.87 -12.04 -8.96
C GLY A 152 0.50 -13.51 -8.82
N GLN A 153 1.39 -14.43 -9.23
CA GLN A 153 1.14 -15.88 -9.25
C GLN A 153 -0.16 -16.27 -9.97
N GLY A 154 -0.64 -15.40 -10.88
CA GLY A 154 -1.91 -15.58 -11.56
C GLY A 154 -3.15 -15.38 -10.66
N ALA A 155 -3.00 -14.79 -9.50
CA ALA A 155 -4.12 -14.49 -8.60
C ALA A 155 -5.11 -13.55 -9.29
N ARG A 156 -6.39 -13.97 -9.39
CA ARG A 156 -7.43 -13.26 -10.15
C ARG A 156 -8.28 -12.34 -9.29
N GLU A 157 -8.41 -12.67 -8.03
CA GLU A 157 -9.35 -12.02 -7.11
C GLU A 157 -8.68 -10.99 -6.20
N THR A 158 -7.34 -10.98 -6.14
CA THR A 158 -6.59 -10.08 -5.28
C THR A 158 -5.57 -9.28 -6.08
N TYR A 159 -5.52 -7.98 -5.84
CA TYR A 159 -4.49 -7.12 -6.39
C TYR A 159 -3.12 -7.49 -5.81
N THR A 160 -2.13 -7.67 -6.68
CA THR A 160 -0.74 -7.87 -6.29
C THR A 160 0.10 -6.75 -6.89
N GLY A 161 0.62 -5.85 -6.04
CA GLY A 161 1.34 -4.72 -6.60
C GLY A 161 1.58 -3.54 -5.68
N ILE A 162 1.90 -2.41 -6.33
CA ILE A 162 2.11 -1.10 -5.69
C ILE A 162 1.18 -0.10 -6.37
N GLY A 163 0.22 0.48 -5.63
CA GLY A 163 -0.82 1.33 -6.21
C GLY A 163 -1.15 2.58 -5.39
N GLY A 164 -1.19 3.72 -6.09
CA GLY A 164 -1.64 5.00 -5.57
C GLY A 164 -2.96 5.43 -6.21
N ASP A 165 -4.10 4.81 -5.83
CA ASP A 165 -5.34 4.90 -6.57
C ASP A 165 -6.42 5.70 -5.83
N ALA A 166 -7.13 6.59 -6.56
CA ALA A 166 -8.30 7.31 -6.05
C ALA A 166 -9.57 6.79 -6.71
N PHE A 167 -10.50 6.26 -5.91
CA PHE A 167 -11.76 5.69 -6.40
C PHE A 167 -12.90 6.71 -6.47
N GLY A 168 -12.81 7.80 -5.73
CA GLY A 168 -13.77 8.90 -5.78
C GLY A 168 -13.30 10.02 -6.69
N ALA A 169 -13.61 11.28 -6.34
CA ALA A 169 -13.33 12.44 -7.20
C ALA A 169 -11.89 13.00 -7.07
N GLY A 170 -11.06 12.41 -6.23
CA GLY A 170 -9.68 12.84 -6.02
C GLY A 170 -8.70 12.37 -7.10
N ALA A 171 -7.51 12.97 -7.10
CA ALA A 171 -6.43 12.58 -8.00
C ALA A 171 -5.71 11.32 -7.52
N GLY A 172 -5.14 10.56 -8.45
CA GLY A 172 -4.23 9.46 -8.16
C GLY A 172 -2.95 9.94 -7.46
N GLY A 173 -2.29 9.07 -6.70
CA GLY A 173 -1.07 9.36 -5.97
C GLY A 173 0.20 9.22 -6.83
N ALA A 174 1.28 9.88 -6.43
CA ALA A 174 2.57 9.68 -7.07
C ALA A 174 3.24 8.38 -6.57
N VAL A 175 3.60 7.49 -7.49
CA VAL A 175 4.37 6.28 -7.18
C VAL A 175 5.80 6.45 -7.69
N THR A 176 6.76 6.43 -6.78
CA THR A 176 8.20 6.57 -7.10
C THR A 176 8.96 5.34 -6.63
N ILE A 177 9.63 4.65 -7.55
CA ILE A 177 10.41 3.45 -7.26
C ILE A 177 11.85 3.64 -7.73
N ASP A 178 12.78 3.43 -6.83
CA ASP A 178 14.22 3.46 -7.07
C ASP A 178 14.81 2.11 -6.66
N ALA A 179 15.28 1.34 -7.66
CA ALA A 179 15.81 0.01 -7.42
C ALA A 179 16.88 -0.36 -8.47
N THR A 180 17.85 -1.20 -8.11
CA THR A 180 18.80 -1.73 -9.09
C THR A 180 18.11 -2.70 -10.06
N ARG A 181 17.22 -3.56 -9.55
CA ARG A 181 16.46 -4.51 -10.38
C ARG A 181 14.99 -4.52 -10.02
N ILE A 182 14.15 -4.57 -11.06
CA ILE A 182 12.70 -4.69 -10.91
C ILE A 182 12.22 -5.82 -11.81
N ALA A 183 11.43 -6.73 -11.25
CA ALA A 183 10.75 -7.79 -12.00
C ALA A 183 9.25 -7.81 -11.67
N LEU A 184 8.42 -7.65 -12.69
CA LEU A 184 6.96 -7.80 -12.61
C LEU A 184 6.58 -9.06 -13.36
N ARG A 185 5.82 -9.96 -12.72
CA ARG A 185 5.46 -11.26 -13.29
C ARG A 185 4.03 -11.65 -12.95
N GLU A 186 3.42 -12.49 -13.81
CA GLU A 186 2.17 -13.22 -13.56
C GLU A 186 1.03 -12.36 -12.98
N GLY A 187 0.84 -11.15 -13.50
CA GLY A 187 -0.15 -10.20 -12.99
C GLY A 187 0.36 -9.20 -11.96
N GLY A 188 1.67 -9.12 -11.73
CA GLY A 188 2.25 -8.09 -10.86
C GLY A 188 2.12 -6.69 -11.46
N GLN A 189 1.67 -5.71 -10.68
CA GLN A 189 1.31 -4.37 -11.16
C GLN A 189 1.97 -3.24 -10.36
N ILE A 190 2.24 -2.13 -11.06
CA ILE A 190 2.55 -0.83 -10.45
C ILE A 190 1.60 0.16 -11.09
N SER A 191 0.74 0.81 -10.27
CA SER A 191 -0.31 1.68 -10.79
C SER A 191 -0.40 3.01 -10.05
N SER A 192 -0.93 3.99 -10.76
CA SER A 192 -1.46 5.22 -10.18
C SER A 192 -2.68 5.62 -10.98
N ALA A 193 -3.86 5.39 -10.42
CA ALA A 193 -5.09 5.58 -11.15
C ALA A 193 -6.06 6.53 -10.44
N THR A 194 -6.92 7.17 -11.23
CA THR A 194 -8.17 7.75 -10.75
C THR A 194 -9.33 7.19 -11.55
N PHE A 195 -10.43 6.91 -10.88
CA PHE A 195 -11.67 6.41 -11.51
C PHE A 195 -12.69 7.54 -11.72
N SER A 196 -12.22 8.77 -11.75
CA SER A 196 -13.04 9.99 -11.91
C SER A 196 -12.50 10.88 -13.02
N ALA A 197 -13.06 12.11 -13.12
CA ALA A 197 -12.56 13.16 -14.02
C ALA A 197 -11.30 13.89 -13.50
N ALA A 198 -10.78 13.52 -12.34
CA ALA A 198 -9.53 14.07 -11.83
C ALA A 198 -8.32 13.52 -12.58
N ASP A 199 -7.17 14.12 -12.39
CA ASP A 199 -5.94 13.68 -13.02
C ASP A 199 -5.46 12.35 -12.39
N ALA A 200 -4.98 11.44 -13.22
CA ALA A 200 -4.18 10.32 -12.74
C ALA A 200 -2.94 10.86 -12.03
N GLY A 201 -2.40 10.07 -11.10
CA GLY A 201 -1.12 10.40 -10.51
C GLY A 201 0.03 10.14 -11.50
N SER A 202 1.21 9.97 -10.98
CA SER A 202 2.39 9.69 -11.79
C SER A 202 3.11 8.44 -11.30
N VAL A 203 3.65 7.65 -12.23
CA VAL A 203 4.55 6.55 -11.92
C VAL A 203 5.94 6.90 -12.43
N ARG A 204 6.91 6.95 -11.52
CA ARG A 204 8.34 7.16 -11.84
C ARG A 204 9.14 5.97 -11.37
N ILE A 205 9.86 5.36 -12.29
CA ILE A 205 10.72 4.22 -12.01
C ILE A 205 12.15 4.54 -12.44
N THR A 206 13.10 4.29 -11.55
CA THR A 206 14.53 4.32 -11.83
C THR A 206 15.10 2.93 -11.55
N ALA A 207 15.68 2.27 -12.54
CA ALA A 207 16.26 0.94 -12.39
C ALA A 207 17.39 0.71 -13.41
N ASP A 208 18.38 -0.11 -13.05
CA ASP A 208 19.37 -0.60 -14.02
C ASP A 208 18.77 -1.69 -14.91
N VAL A 209 17.89 -2.53 -14.32
CA VAL A 209 17.20 -3.61 -15.02
C VAL A 209 15.72 -3.61 -14.64
N LEU A 210 14.84 -3.47 -15.63
CA LEU A 210 13.40 -3.62 -15.50
C LEU A 210 12.91 -4.75 -16.42
N SER A 211 12.25 -5.75 -15.85
CA SER A 211 11.61 -6.85 -16.58
C SER A 211 10.12 -6.87 -16.28
N VAL A 212 9.30 -6.94 -17.31
CA VAL A 212 7.85 -7.11 -17.20
C VAL A 212 7.48 -8.35 -18.02
N ASP A 213 6.97 -9.37 -17.35
CA ASP A 213 6.63 -10.66 -17.94
C ASP A 213 5.18 -11.02 -17.53
N GLY A 214 4.31 -11.14 -18.52
CA GLY A 214 2.92 -11.56 -18.32
C GLY A 214 2.77 -13.05 -18.04
N GLY A 215 3.82 -13.82 -18.28
CA GLY A 215 3.77 -15.29 -18.17
C GLY A 215 2.71 -15.88 -19.10
N ASN A 216 2.07 -16.93 -18.61
CA ASN A 216 0.96 -17.58 -19.33
C ASN A 216 -0.42 -17.08 -18.86
N ASN A 217 -0.46 -16.05 -18.01
CA ASN A 217 -1.71 -15.51 -17.50
C ASN A 217 -2.37 -14.62 -18.58
N THR A 218 -3.54 -15.01 -19.04
CA THR A 218 -4.31 -14.26 -20.05
C THR A 218 -5.35 -13.34 -19.45
N GLU A 219 -5.57 -13.38 -18.13
CA GLU A 219 -6.67 -12.67 -17.48
C GLU A 219 -6.19 -11.48 -16.66
N VAL A 220 -4.99 -11.55 -16.07
CA VAL A 220 -4.40 -10.43 -15.32
C VAL A 220 -3.05 -10.08 -15.93
N SER A 221 -2.94 -8.87 -16.48
CA SER A 221 -1.71 -8.39 -17.09
C SER A 221 -0.71 -7.89 -16.04
N SER A 222 0.56 -8.26 -16.23
CA SER A 222 1.65 -7.55 -15.55
C SER A 222 1.86 -6.19 -16.21
N GLY A 223 2.05 -5.13 -15.43
CA GLY A 223 2.20 -3.83 -16.06
C GLY A 223 2.52 -2.67 -15.13
N ILE A 224 2.81 -1.55 -15.78
CA ILE A 224 3.02 -0.26 -15.15
C ILE A 224 2.08 0.72 -15.82
N SER A 225 1.24 1.40 -15.05
CA SER A 225 0.24 2.30 -15.60
C SER A 225 0.02 3.56 -14.76
N ALA A 226 -0.46 4.61 -15.43
CA ALA A 226 -1.00 5.80 -14.81
C ALA A 226 -2.27 6.17 -15.60
N ASP A 227 -3.44 5.80 -15.06
CA ASP A 227 -4.69 5.81 -15.80
C ASP A 227 -5.72 6.75 -15.20
N SER A 228 -6.45 7.47 -16.07
CA SER A 228 -7.64 8.23 -15.69
C SER A 228 -8.87 7.56 -16.29
N GLY A 229 -9.81 7.12 -15.44
CA GLY A 229 -11.06 6.48 -15.87
C GLY A 229 -12.17 7.45 -16.29
N GLY A 230 -11.95 8.76 -16.14
CA GLY A 230 -12.90 9.81 -16.48
C GLY A 230 -12.44 10.68 -17.65
N ALA A 231 -13.04 11.87 -17.80
CA ALA A 231 -12.64 12.88 -18.79
C ALA A 231 -11.44 13.73 -18.33
N GLY A 232 -10.63 13.23 -17.42
CA GLY A 232 -9.37 13.85 -16.97
C GLY A 232 -8.32 13.92 -18.08
N ARG A 233 -7.35 14.79 -17.90
CA ARG A 233 -6.25 15.01 -18.84
C ARG A 233 -5.02 14.20 -18.41
#